data_3165e30a3fbeca422402ad609427acbb
#
_entry.id   3165e30a3fbeca422402ad609427acbb
#
_cell.length_a   1.000
_cell.length_b   1.000
_cell.length_c   1.000
_cell.angle_alpha   90.00
_cell.angle_beta   90.00
_cell.angle_gamma   90.00
#
_symmetry.space_group_name_H-M   'P 1'
#
loop_
_entity.id
_entity.type
_entity.pdbx_description
1 polymer ?
#
loop_
_entity_poly.entity_id
_entity_poly.type
_entity_poly.pdbx_seq_one_letter_code
_entity_poly.pdbx_strand_id
1 'polypeptide(L)'
;MTDAAKPGTTDDTDICLMLSLPERIQQMNIGVLRSMLQKGCIPLVVTVNQPYRILMKRYAKEGLDPQKIFIIDAVTQYSGGMCDDGQNVRYVTNPANLTDLGIAITEMLKQNPDQRKCIVFDSVSMLLIHIPSVTASKFLHFVMNKLRLTNVDGIFLCVEKGLDPVILTQLSSFVDRIVEFDSPEQGAGLATITS
;
A
#
# COMPACT_ATOMS: atom_id res chain seq x y z
N MET A 1 -26.68 37.03 -6.24
CA MET A 1 -25.31 36.48 -6.38
C MET A 1 -25.10 35.56 -5.18
N THR A 2 -25.42 34.32 -5.33
CA THR A 2 -25.33 33.28 -4.29
C THR A 2 -23.99 32.57 -4.45
N ASP A 3 -23.15 32.79 -3.44
CA ASP A 3 -21.82 32.20 -3.30
C ASP A 3 -22.02 30.70 -3.01
N ALA A 4 -21.73 29.86 -3.99
CA ALA A 4 -21.77 28.41 -3.82
C ALA A 4 -20.55 28.00 -3.01
N ALA A 5 -20.79 27.65 -1.75
CA ALA A 5 -19.79 27.06 -0.87
C ALA A 5 -19.18 25.81 -1.56
N LYS A 6 -17.87 25.85 -1.82
CA LYS A 6 -17.08 24.68 -2.20
C LYS A 6 -17.20 23.64 -1.08
N PRO A 7 -17.43 22.36 -1.41
CA PRO A 7 -17.35 21.30 -0.40
C PRO A 7 -15.96 21.31 0.21
N GLY A 8 -15.90 21.33 1.53
CA GLY A 8 -14.66 21.36 2.29
C GLY A 8 -13.76 20.16 1.93
N THR A 9 -12.65 20.45 1.28
CA THR A 9 -11.53 19.55 1.19
C THR A 9 -10.85 19.55 2.55
N THR A 10 -11.07 18.53 3.36
CA THR A 10 -10.14 18.20 4.45
C THR A 10 -8.87 17.71 3.78
N ASP A 11 -7.85 18.55 3.74
CA ASP A 11 -6.51 18.27 3.16
C ASP A 11 -5.68 17.35 4.05
N ASP A 12 -6.29 16.38 4.75
CA ASP A 12 -5.61 15.45 5.65
C ASP A 12 -5.41 14.10 4.98
N THR A 13 -4.32 14.00 4.20
CA THR A 13 -3.81 12.72 3.75
C THR A 13 -3.18 11.98 4.93
N ASP A 14 -3.63 10.76 5.22
CA ASP A 14 -3.11 9.92 6.30
C ASP A 14 -2.10 8.90 5.76
N ILE A 15 -0.84 9.05 6.14
CA ILE A 15 0.24 8.10 5.85
C ILE A 15 0.53 7.28 7.10
N CYS A 16 0.27 6.00 7.04
CA CYS A 16 0.39 5.08 8.16
C CYS A 16 1.47 4.02 7.92
N LEU A 17 2.37 3.84 8.89
CA LEU A 17 3.24 2.67 8.97
C LEU A 17 2.59 1.64 9.89
N MET A 18 2.32 0.44 9.38
CA MET A 18 1.77 -0.66 10.17
C MET A 18 2.82 -1.72 10.41
N LEU A 19 3.13 -1.94 11.68
CA LEU A 19 4.11 -2.92 12.14
C LEU A 19 3.40 -4.21 12.56
N SER A 20 3.99 -5.35 12.24
CA SER A 20 3.43 -6.66 12.54
C SER A 20 4.52 -7.72 12.75
N LEU A 21 4.17 -8.77 13.46
CA LEU A 21 4.97 -10.00 13.48
C LEU A 21 4.92 -10.71 12.12
N PRO A 22 5.96 -11.47 11.74
CA PRO A 22 6.04 -12.15 10.42
C PRO A 22 4.83 -13.04 10.13
N GLU A 23 4.34 -13.76 11.14
CA GLU A 23 3.20 -14.68 11.03
C GLU A 23 1.85 -13.97 10.84
N ARG A 24 1.77 -12.68 11.12
CA ARG A 24 0.52 -11.89 11.09
C ARG A 24 0.42 -10.91 9.93
N ILE A 25 1.50 -10.68 9.19
CA ILE A 25 1.51 -9.67 8.11
C ILE A 25 0.43 -9.94 7.04
N GLN A 26 0.14 -11.20 6.76
CA GLN A 26 -0.91 -11.57 5.80
C GLN A 26 -2.31 -11.25 6.33
N GLN A 27 -2.56 -11.52 7.61
CA GLN A 27 -3.83 -11.18 8.26
C GLN A 27 -4.01 -9.67 8.31
N MET A 28 -2.96 -8.93 8.63
CA MET A 28 -2.95 -7.47 8.60
C MET A 28 -3.28 -6.93 7.21
N ASN A 29 -2.64 -7.44 6.15
CA ASN A 29 -2.94 -7.06 4.76
C ASN A 29 -4.44 -7.26 4.44
N ILE A 30 -5.00 -8.43 4.73
CA ILE A 30 -6.42 -8.72 4.49
C ILE A 30 -7.35 -7.78 5.27
N GLY A 31 -7.04 -7.53 6.55
CA GLY A 31 -7.80 -6.62 7.39
C GLY A 31 -7.84 -5.19 6.85
N VAL A 32 -6.69 -4.68 6.41
CA VAL A 32 -6.54 -3.37 5.77
C VAL A 32 -7.39 -3.28 4.51
N LEU A 33 -7.27 -4.24 3.59
CA LEU A 33 -8.03 -4.24 2.33
C LEU A 33 -9.53 -4.31 2.58
N ARG A 34 -9.97 -5.15 3.53
CA ARG A 34 -11.39 -5.25 3.91
C ARG A 34 -11.92 -3.92 4.43
N SER A 35 -11.19 -3.26 5.32
CA SER A 35 -11.57 -1.94 5.86
C SER A 35 -11.68 -0.89 4.77
N MET A 36 -10.72 -0.84 3.82
CA MET A 36 -10.76 0.10 2.70
C MET A 36 -11.97 -0.11 1.81
N LEU A 37 -12.23 -1.36 1.40
CA LEU A 37 -13.38 -1.70 0.55
C LEU A 37 -14.71 -1.36 1.22
N GLN A 38 -14.83 -1.59 2.54
CA GLN A 38 -16.03 -1.23 3.32
C GLN A 38 -16.26 0.28 3.36
N LYS A 39 -15.20 1.08 3.31
CA LYS A 39 -15.25 2.56 3.27
C LYS A 39 -15.43 3.10 1.83
N GLY A 40 -15.62 2.23 0.83
CA GLY A 40 -15.74 2.62 -0.56
C GLY A 40 -14.44 3.12 -1.18
N CYS A 41 -13.31 2.84 -0.55
CA CYS A 41 -11.98 3.17 -1.08
C CYS A 41 -11.45 2.01 -1.93
N ILE A 42 -10.83 2.31 -3.06
CA ILE A 42 -10.20 1.32 -3.92
C ILE A 42 -8.75 1.11 -3.48
N PRO A 43 -8.40 -0.09 -3.01
CA PRO A 43 -7.02 -0.40 -2.67
C PRO A 43 -6.15 -0.49 -3.94
N LEU A 44 -5.02 0.23 -3.93
CA LEU A 44 -3.92 0.05 -4.88
C LEU A 44 -2.76 -0.63 -4.14
N VAL A 45 -2.66 -1.94 -4.29
CA VAL A 45 -1.62 -2.74 -3.63
C VAL A 45 -0.35 -2.74 -4.46
N VAL A 46 0.75 -2.28 -3.87
CA VAL A 46 2.09 -2.41 -4.44
C VAL A 46 2.74 -3.64 -3.82
N THR A 47 2.86 -4.73 -4.58
CA THR A 47 3.48 -5.94 -4.07
C THR A 47 4.91 -6.12 -4.56
N VAL A 48 5.80 -6.30 -3.60
CA VAL A 48 7.20 -6.71 -3.80
C VAL A 48 7.47 -8.08 -3.12
N ASN A 49 6.39 -8.76 -2.71
CA ASN A 49 6.44 -9.98 -1.91
C ASN A 49 5.85 -11.18 -2.65
N GLN A 50 4.67 -11.03 -3.25
CA GLN A 50 3.94 -12.15 -3.85
C GLN A 50 3.37 -11.80 -5.22
N PRO A 51 3.39 -12.78 -6.17
CA PRO A 51 2.80 -12.61 -7.49
C PRO A 51 1.29 -12.31 -7.45
N TYR A 52 0.83 -11.51 -8.41
CA TYR A 52 -0.56 -11.13 -8.61
C TYR A 52 -1.55 -12.31 -8.49
N ARG A 53 -1.30 -13.40 -9.23
CA ARG A 53 -2.20 -14.57 -9.23
C ARG A 53 -2.36 -15.20 -7.83
N ILE A 54 -1.31 -15.18 -7.03
CA ILE A 54 -1.35 -15.72 -5.65
C ILE A 54 -2.18 -14.80 -4.76
N LEU A 55 -1.97 -13.48 -4.87
CA LEU A 55 -2.73 -12.51 -4.11
C LEU A 55 -4.22 -12.57 -4.45
N MET A 56 -4.58 -12.62 -5.76
CA MET A 56 -5.97 -12.68 -6.19
C MET A 56 -6.71 -13.91 -5.67
N LYS A 57 -6.06 -15.09 -5.73
CA LYS A 57 -6.63 -16.32 -5.16
C LYS A 57 -6.84 -16.23 -3.65
N ARG A 58 -5.89 -15.62 -2.94
CA ARG A 58 -5.99 -15.40 -1.50
C ARG A 58 -7.13 -14.43 -1.18
N TYR A 59 -7.18 -13.28 -1.83
CA TYR A 59 -8.21 -12.27 -1.60
C TYR A 59 -9.60 -12.83 -1.84
N ALA A 60 -9.81 -13.59 -2.92
CA ALA A 60 -11.07 -14.26 -3.18
C ALA A 60 -11.43 -15.29 -2.08
N LYS A 61 -10.46 -16.08 -1.61
CA LYS A 61 -10.67 -17.04 -0.50
C LYS A 61 -11.07 -16.35 0.79
N GLU A 62 -10.56 -15.14 1.04
CA GLU A 62 -10.87 -14.33 2.21
C GLU A 62 -12.16 -13.50 2.04
N GLY A 63 -12.90 -13.69 0.94
CA GLY A 63 -14.17 -13.03 0.67
C GLY A 63 -14.03 -11.55 0.24
N LEU A 64 -12.84 -11.15 -0.20
CA LEU A 64 -12.64 -9.85 -0.84
C LEU A 64 -12.94 -9.98 -2.33
N ASP A 65 -13.51 -8.93 -2.93
CA ASP A 65 -13.75 -8.86 -4.37
C ASP A 65 -12.46 -8.47 -5.11
N PRO A 66 -11.78 -9.40 -5.82
CA PRO A 66 -10.52 -9.11 -6.48
C PRO A 66 -10.64 -8.06 -7.59
N GLN A 67 -11.84 -7.88 -8.17
CA GLN A 67 -12.06 -6.91 -9.24
C GLN A 67 -12.03 -5.45 -8.73
N LYS A 68 -12.19 -5.26 -7.42
CA LYS A 68 -12.13 -3.95 -6.77
C LYS A 68 -10.75 -3.61 -6.21
N ILE A 69 -9.75 -4.46 -6.45
CA ILE A 69 -8.38 -4.27 -5.95
C ILE A 69 -7.45 -4.10 -7.13
N PHE A 70 -6.72 -3.00 -7.16
CA PHE A 70 -5.68 -2.76 -8.16
C PHE A 70 -4.32 -3.21 -7.62
N ILE A 71 -3.49 -3.79 -8.49
CA ILE A 71 -2.18 -4.34 -8.10
C ILE A 71 -1.08 -3.77 -8.98
N ILE A 72 0.00 -3.32 -8.36
CA ILE A 72 1.30 -3.14 -9.00
C ILE A 72 2.16 -4.31 -8.57
N ASP A 73 2.47 -5.20 -9.51
CA ASP A 73 3.20 -6.45 -9.25
C ASP A 73 4.64 -6.33 -9.74
N ALA A 74 5.57 -6.27 -8.79
CA ALA A 74 7.00 -6.24 -9.06
C ALA A 74 7.68 -7.61 -8.92
N VAL A 75 6.90 -8.69 -8.77
CA VAL A 75 7.40 -10.04 -8.46
C VAL A 75 7.27 -10.99 -9.64
N THR A 76 6.12 -10.98 -10.32
CA THR A 76 5.81 -11.99 -11.36
C THR A 76 6.84 -12.00 -12.48
N GLN A 77 7.13 -10.87 -13.10
CA GLN A 77 8.13 -10.79 -14.19
C GLN A 77 9.54 -11.11 -13.69
N TYR A 78 9.91 -10.56 -12.54
CA TYR A 78 11.21 -10.81 -11.91
C TYR A 78 11.47 -12.31 -11.66
N SER A 79 10.42 -13.05 -11.31
CA SER A 79 10.49 -14.51 -11.06
C SER A 79 10.28 -15.36 -12.32
N GLY A 80 10.21 -14.76 -13.50
CA GLY A 80 9.97 -15.49 -14.75
C GLY A 80 8.55 -16.01 -14.92
N GLY A 81 7.59 -15.46 -14.18
CA GLY A 81 6.19 -15.84 -14.26
C GLY A 81 5.47 -15.21 -15.47
N MET A 82 4.34 -15.80 -15.83
CA MET A 82 3.48 -15.27 -16.90
C MET A 82 2.62 -14.12 -16.38
N CYS A 83 2.63 -13.01 -17.11
CA CYS A 83 1.77 -11.85 -16.83
C CYS A 83 0.37 -12.08 -17.41
N ASP A 84 -0.64 -11.64 -16.67
CA ASP A 84 -2.04 -11.64 -17.12
C ASP A 84 -2.37 -10.29 -17.76
N ASP A 85 -3.20 -10.30 -18.81
CA ASP A 85 -3.75 -9.08 -19.42
C ASP A 85 -4.97 -8.58 -18.60
N GLY A 86 -4.71 -8.23 -17.34
CA GLY A 86 -5.76 -7.73 -16.44
C GLY A 86 -5.82 -6.20 -16.42
N GLN A 87 -7.02 -5.62 -16.44
CA GLN A 87 -7.20 -4.16 -16.30
C GLN A 87 -6.77 -3.63 -14.91
N ASN A 88 -6.77 -4.52 -13.91
CA ASN A 88 -6.49 -4.18 -12.50
C ASN A 88 -5.04 -4.47 -12.10
N VAL A 89 -4.17 -4.83 -13.04
CA VAL A 89 -2.78 -5.15 -12.73
C VAL A 89 -1.81 -4.39 -13.64
N ARG A 90 -0.74 -3.88 -13.04
CA ARG A 90 0.43 -3.32 -13.72
C ARG A 90 1.67 -4.07 -13.27
N TYR A 91 2.39 -4.65 -14.22
CA TYR A 91 3.64 -5.36 -13.92
C TYR A 91 4.84 -4.43 -14.00
N VAL A 92 5.78 -4.62 -13.08
CA VAL A 92 7.10 -4.00 -13.04
C VAL A 92 8.15 -5.10 -13.15
N THR A 93 9.15 -4.88 -13.96
CA THR A 93 10.13 -5.91 -14.35
C THR A 93 10.97 -6.45 -13.19
N ASN A 94 11.21 -5.60 -12.16
CA ASN A 94 12.09 -5.94 -11.04
C ASN A 94 11.72 -5.07 -9.81
N PRO A 95 11.64 -5.65 -8.60
CA PRO A 95 11.42 -4.90 -7.35
C PRO A 95 12.47 -3.81 -7.09
N ALA A 96 13.69 -3.99 -7.58
CA ALA A 96 14.76 -3.01 -7.46
C ALA A 96 14.69 -1.87 -8.50
N ASN A 97 13.83 -1.97 -9.51
CA ASN A 97 13.62 -0.90 -10.48
C ASN A 97 12.63 0.15 -9.93
N LEU A 98 13.14 1.00 -9.04
CA LEU A 98 12.35 2.01 -8.36
C LEU A 98 11.76 3.07 -9.30
N THR A 99 12.40 3.30 -10.44
CA THR A 99 11.89 4.22 -11.47
C THR A 99 10.61 3.68 -12.08
N ASP A 100 10.62 2.43 -12.54
CA ASP A 100 9.42 1.78 -13.10
C ASP A 100 8.31 1.66 -12.05
N LEU A 101 8.68 1.34 -10.79
CA LEU A 101 7.74 1.27 -9.69
C LEU A 101 7.07 2.63 -9.42
N GLY A 102 7.85 3.70 -9.39
CA GLY A 102 7.35 5.07 -9.23
C GLY A 102 6.47 5.53 -10.40
N ILE A 103 6.80 5.14 -11.64
CA ILE A 103 5.97 5.39 -12.83
C ILE A 103 4.65 4.63 -12.70
N ALA A 104 4.68 3.33 -12.41
CA ALA A 104 3.50 2.49 -12.26
C ALA A 104 2.55 3.05 -11.18
N ILE A 105 3.07 3.44 -10.01
CA ILE A 105 2.29 4.10 -8.96
C ILE A 105 1.61 5.36 -9.50
N THR A 106 2.38 6.23 -10.20
CA THR A 106 1.86 7.49 -10.71
C THR A 106 0.75 7.28 -11.76
N GLU A 107 0.92 6.32 -12.65
CA GLU A 107 -0.06 5.97 -13.69
C GLU A 107 -1.35 5.42 -13.08
N MET A 108 -1.23 4.47 -12.14
CA MET A 108 -2.38 3.85 -11.49
C MET A 108 -3.17 4.83 -10.61
N LEU A 109 -2.49 5.78 -9.99
CA LEU A 109 -3.16 6.85 -9.23
C LEU A 109 -3.99 7.77 -10.14
N LYS A 110 -3.56 7.99 -11.37
CA LYS A 110 -4.27 8.83 -12.35
C LYS A 110 -5.48 8.14 -13.01
N GLN A 111 -5.52 6.80 -12.98
CA GLN A 111 -6.67 6.08 -13.52
C GLN A 111 -7.90 6.36 -12.64
N ASN A 112 -9.08 6.51 -13.27
CA ASN A 112 -10.35 6.75 -12.57
C ASN A 112 -10.23 7.85 -11.48
N PRO A 113 -10.01 9.11 -11.84
CA PRO A 113 -9.69 10.19 -10.88
C PRO A 113 -10.83 10.46 -9.88
N ASP A 114 -12.07 10.13 -10.24
CA ASP A 114 -13.25 10.34 -9.40
C ASP A 114 -13.40 9.27 -8.29
N GLN A 115 -12.55 8.23 -8.30
CA GLN A 115 -12.60 7.15 -7.32
C GLN A 115 -11.59 7.40 -6.22
N ARG A 116 -12.05 7.36 -4.95
CA ARG A 116 -11.16 7.43 -3.80
C ARG A 116 -10.26 6.19 -3.77
N LYS A 117 -8.96 6.40 -3.80
CA LYS A 117 -7.93 5.35 -3.74
C LYS A 117 -7.13 5.46 -2.46
N CYS A 118 -6.54 4.34 -2.06
CA CYS A 118 -5.53 4.29 -1.02
C CYS A 118 -4.43 3.31 -1.42
N ILE A 119 -3.16 3.68 -1.22
CA ILE A 119 -2.05 2.76 -1.46
C ILE A 119 -1.87 1.83 -0.26
N VAL A 120 -1.61 0.54 -0.56
CA VAL A 120 -1.12 -0.45 0.40
C VAL A 120 0.21 -0.98 -0.12
N PHE A 121 1.30 -0.64 0.55
CA PHE A 121 2.64 -1.12 0.19
C PHE A 121 2.95 -2.43 0.92
N ASP A 122 3.00 -3.56 0.19
CA ASP A 122 3.21 -4.91 0.76
C ASP A 122 4.51 -5.56 0.22
N SER A 123 5.57 -5.47 0.96
CA SER A 123 5.83 -4.79 2.21
C SER A 123 7.17 -4.06 2.18
N VAL A 124 7.35 -3.10 3.08
CA VAL A 124 8.62 -2.37 3.23
C VAL A 124 9.77 -3.32 3.53
N SER A 125 9.58 -4.27 4.44
CA SER A 125 10.60 -5.26 4.81
C SER A 125 11.04 -6.13 3.63
N MET A 126 10.13 -6.47 2.71
CA MET A 126 10.48 -7.21 1.50
C MET A 126 11.23 -6.35 0.49
N LEU A 127 10.91 -5.06 0.38
CA LEU A 127 11.66 -4.14 -0.47
C LEU A 127 13.15 -4.06 -0.04
N LEU A 128 13.40 -4.06 1.26
CA LEU A 128 14.76 -4.00 1.84
C LEU A 128 15.63 -5.24 1.53
N ILE A 129 15.04 -6.34 1.08
CA ILE A 129 15.78 -7.51 0.59
C ILE A 129 16.37 -7.24 -0.80
N HIS A 130 15.70 -6.42 -1.60
CA HIS A 130 16.06 -6.17 -3.01
C HIS A 130 16.99 -4.98 -3.20
N ILE A 131 16.95 -3.99 -2.26
CA ILE A 131 17.69 -2.74 -2.39
C ILE A 131 18.29 -2.29 -1.05
N PRO A 132 19.40 -1.51 -1.08
CA PRO A 132 19.98 -0.94 0.13
C PRO A 132 18.99 -0.06 0.90
N SER A 133 19.05 -0.11 2.21
CA SER A 133 18.16 0.60 3.15
C SER A 133 18.03 2.10 2.87
N VAL A 134 19.16 2.77 2.60
CA VAL A 134 19.16 4.21 2.28
C VAL A 134 18.39 4.50 0.99
N THR A 135 18.51 3.63 -0.02
CA THR A 135 17.79 3.76 -1.29
C THR A 135 16.31 3.52 -1.10
N ALA A 136 15.94 2.49 -0.31
CA ALA A 136 14.56 2.21 0.05
C ALA A 136 13.92 3.39 0.80
N SER A 137 14.62 3.94 1.81
CA SER A 137 14.14 5.08 2.59
C SER A 137 13.86 6.30 1.71
N LYS A 138 14.77 6.65 0.78
CA LYS A 138 14.58 7.74 -0.18
C LYS A 138 13.38 7.51 -1.10
N PHE A 139 13.22 6.28 -1.59
CA PHE A 139 12.10 5.93 -2.46
C PHE A 139 10.76 5.99 -1.73
N LEU A 140 10.69 5.43 -0.51
CA LEU A 140 9.48 5.46 0.29
C LEU A 140 9.08 6.90 0.66
N HIS A 141 10.06 7.74 1.03
CA HIS A 141 9.83 9.17 1.25
C HIS A 141 9.29 9.87 -0.01
N PHE A 142 9.85 9.56 -1.19
CA PHE A 142 9.30 10.06 -2.45
C PHE A 142 7.85 9.64 -2.67
N VAL A 143 7.53 8.35 -2.45
CA VAL A 143 6.16 7.83 -2.60
C VAL A 143 5.20 8.53 -1.63
N MET A 144 5.55 8.62 -0.35
CA MET A 144 4.73 9.27 0.68
C MET A 144 4.45 10.74 0.35
N ASN A 145 5.46 11.49 -0.09
CA ASN A 145 5.25 12.88 -0.55
C ASN A 145 4.37 12.95 -1.80
N LYS A 146 4.51 12.01 -2.72
CA LYS A 146 3.63 11.91 -3.89
C LYS A 146 2.18 11.72 -3.49
N LEU A 147 1.92 10.85 -2.51
CA LEU A 147 0.58 10.61 -1.98
C LEU A 147 -0.01 11.88 -1.35
N ARG A 148 0.77 12.60 -0.54
CA ARG A 148 0.35 13.88 0.04
C ARG A 148 -0.01 14.91 -1.04
N LEU A 149 0.81 15.03 -2.08
CA LEU A 149 0.54 15.96 -3.20
C LEU A 149 -0.69 15.58 -4.04
N THR A 150 -1.16 14.35 -3.94
CA THR A 150 -2.33 13.85 -4.70
C THR A 150 -3.53 13.55 -3.80
N ASN A 151 -3.47 13.89 -2.53
CA ASN A 151 -4.50 13.64 -1.50
C ASN A 151 -4.95 12.17 -1.48
N VAL A 152 -3.97 11.26 -1.46
CA VAL A 152 -4.19 9.81 -1.42
C VAL A 152 -3.60 9.24 -0.14
N ASP A 153 -4.41 8.52 0.62
CA ASP A 153 -3.97 7.83 1.83
C ASP A 153 -2.97 6.72 1.51
N GLY A 154 -2.04 6.46 2.43
CA GLY A 154 -1.02 5.42 2.27
C GLY A 154 -0.85 4.55 3.51
N ILE A 155 -0.88 3.24 3.31
CA ILE A 155 -0.57 2.27 4.36
C ILE A 155 0.66 1.46 3.94
N PHE A 156 1.69 1.50 4.76
CA PHE A 156 2.96 0.82 4.53
C PHE A 156 3.10 -0.32 5.53
N LEU A 157 2.97 -1.56 5.03
CA LEU A 157 3.07 -2.76 5.85
C LEU A 157 4.54 -3.11 6.07
N CYS A 158 4.90 -3.41 7.31
CA CYS A 158 6.26 -3.74 7.67
C CYS A 158 6.31 -4.84 8.74
N VAL A 159 7.22 -5.81 8.55
CA VAL A 159 7.59 -6.74 9.62
C VAL A 159 8.57 -6.03 10.53
N GLU A 160 8.23 -5.85 11.79
CA GLU A 160 9.06 -5.15 12.77
C GLU A 160 10.34 -5.94 13.10
N LYS A 161 10.18 -7.24 13.29
CA LYS A 161 11.27 -8.11 13.72
C LYS A 161 12.35 -8.25 12.65
N GLY A 162 13.56 -7.79 12.98
CA GLY A 162 14.72 -7.83 12.07
C GLY A 162 14.87 -6.57 11.21
N LEU A 163 14.04 -5.55 11.39
CA LEU A 163 14.24 -4.24 10.78
C LEU A 163 15.36 -3.48 11.50
N ASP A 164 16.24 -2.87 10.71
CA ASP A 164 17.28 -1.98 11.25
C ASP A 164 16.63 -0.80 12.00
N PRO A 165 16.99 -0.54 13.28
CA PRO A 165 16.42 0.57 14.06
C PRO A 165 16.57 1.94 13.39
N VAL A 166 17.66 2.16 12.64
CA VAL A 166 17.87 3.41 11.90
C VAL A 166 16.81 3.59 10.82
N ILE A 167 16.47 2.52 10.10
CA ILE A 167 15.43 2.55 9.08
C ILE A 167 14.06 2.77 9.70
N LEU A 168 13.75 2.08 10.80
CA LEU A 168 12.51 2.29 11.52
C LEU A 168 12.36 3.75 11.96
N THR A 169 13.43 4.33 12.53
CA THR A 169 13.45 5.75 12.93
C THR A 169 13.22 6.69 11.74
N GLN A 170 13.85 6.43 10.60
CA GLN A 170 13.65 7.23 9.40
C GLN A 170 12.20 7.13 8.88
N LEU A 171 11.67 5.91 8.75
CA LEU A 171 10.30 5.70 8.30
C LEU A 171 9.29 6.35 9.25
N SER A 172 9.52 6.23 10.56
CA SER A 172 8.67 6.86 11.58
C SER A 172 8.61 8.39 11.45
N SER A 173 9.68 9.02 10.95
CA SER A 173 9.71 10.46 10.71
C SER A 173 8.97 10.91 9.45
N PHE A 174 8.60 9.98 8.56
CA PHE A 174 7.93 10.28 7.29
C PHE A 174 6.40 10.07 7.34
N VAL A 175 5.93 9.31 8.32
CA VAL A 175 4.51 8.93 8.46
C VAL A 175 3.79 9.81 9.47
N ASP A 176 2.47 9.88 9.36
CA ASP A 176 1.63 10.65 10.28
C ASP A 176 1.31 9.84 11.54
N ARG A 177 1.32 8.48 11.40
CA ARG A 177 1.12 7.57 12.52
C ARG A 177 1.74 6.20 12.31
N ILE A 178 2.00 5.53 13.43
CA ILE A 178 2.46 4.13 13.49
C ILE A 178 1.40 3.32 14.21
N VAL A 179 1.09 2.14 13.67
CA VAL A 179 0.15 1.18 14.27
C VAL A 179 0.86 -0.16 14.40
N GLU A 180 0.88 -0.69 15.62
CA GLU A 180 1.35 -2.04 15.91
C GLU A 180 0.17 -3.02 15.83
N PHE A 181 0.33 -4.11 15.08
CA PHE A 181 -0.71 -5.11 14.88
C PHE A 181 -0.36 -6.38 15.67
N ASP A 182 -0.63 -6.35 16.99
CA ASP A 182 -0.21 -7.43 17.89
C ASP A 182 -1.33 -8.39 18.31
N SER A 183 -2.62 -8.09 18.06
CA SER A 183 -3.71 -8.86 18.61
C SER A 183 -4.86 -9.09 17.61
N PRO A 184 -5.52 -10.27 17.67
CA PRO A 184 -6.73 -10.55 16.88
C PRO A 184 -7.88 -9.59 17.18
N GLU A 185 -7.90 -9.00 18.39
CA GLU A 185 -8.93 -8.05 18.81
C GLU A 185 -8.77 -6.66 18.18
N GLN A 186 -7.57 -6.30 17.77
CA GLN A 186 -7.30 -5.00 17.10
C GLN A 186 -7.70 -4.99 15.62
N GLY A 187 -7.99 -6.15 15.01
CA GLY A 187 -8.62 -6.20 13.69
C GLY A 187 -9.98 -5.51 13.63
N ALA A 188 -10.68 -5.41 14.77
CA ALA A 188 -11.88 -4.58 14.92
C ALA A 188 -11.54 -3.09 15.10
N GLY A 189 -10.34 -2.75 15.57
CA GLY A 189 -9.86 -1.37 15.80
C GLY A 189 -9.38 -0.64 14.55
N LEU A 190 -9.16 -1.35 13.42
CA LEU A 190 -8.99 -0.71 12.10
C LEU A 190 -10.24 0.08 11.65
N ALA A 191 -11.36 -0.09 12.35
CA ALA A 191 -12.56 0.73 12.17
C ALA A 191 -12.36 2.21 12.58
N THR A 192 -11.28 2.53 13.28
CA THR A 192 -10.98 3.90 13.73
C THR A 192 -9.83 4.53 12.92
N ILE A 193 -9.78 4.26 11.62
CA ILE A 193 -9.17 5.21 10.68
C ILE A 193 -10.23 6.31 10.56
N THR A 194 -10.25 7.19 11.52
CA THR A 194 -11.22 8.29 11.64
C THR A 194 -11.01 9.29 10.52
N SER A 195 -12.16 9.63 9.99
CA SER A 195 -12.56 10.86 9.32
C SER A 195 -11.67 12.06 9.60
#